data_95462eacd1e997d96a3d2828ae7a3ba6
#
_entry.id   95462eacd1e997d96a3d2828ae7a3ba6
#
_cell.length_a   1.000
_cell.length_b   1.000
_cell.length_c   1.000
_cell.angle_alpha   90.00
_cell.angle_beta   90.00
_cell.angle_gamma   90.00
#
_symmetry.space_group_name_H-M   'P 1'
#
loop_
_entity.id
_entity.type
_entity.pdbx_description
1 polymer ?
#
loop_
_entity_poly.entity_id
_entity_poly.type
_entity_poly.pdbx_seq_one_letter_code
_entity_poly.pdbx_strand_id
1 'polypeptide(L)'
;SSLFVQSQVPEHAQLSWVLNCYAQMGELNRMTQFKDKSAKNTNNINVGLYSYPVLQAADILLYQATQVPVGEDQKQHLELTRDIATRFNNAYGDTFVVPEPFIPEHGAKVMSLQDPLKKMSKSDDNRNNVIELLEDPKAIMKKIKKAMTDGQEPPVVRFDTAEKPGVSNLLSLMSGC
;
A
#
# COMPACT_ATOMS: atom_id res chain seq x y z
N SER A 1 2.38 -10.86 17.49
CA SER A 1 1.57 -9.93 16.69
C SER A 1 0.16 -9.87 17.26
N SER A 2 -0.46 -8.70 17.26
CA SER A 2 -1.84 -8.50 17.68
C SER A 2 -2.70 -8.16 16.47
N LEU A 3 -3.87 -8.78 16.37
CA LEU A 3 -4.87 -8.50 15.35
C LEU A 3 -6.14 -8.02 16.04
N PHE A 4 -6.69 -6.89 15.60
CA PHE A 4 -7.91 -6.31 16.16
C PHE A 4 -8.73 -5.60 15.09
N VAL A 5 -9.98 -5.30 15.40
CA VAL A 5 -10.87 -4.54 14.51
C VAL A 5 -10.76 -3.06 14.90
N GLN A 6 -10.37 -2.20 13.96
CA GLN A 6 -10.16 -0.75 14.18
C GLN A 6 -11.35 -0.08 14.88
N SER A 7 -12.58 -0.40 14.47
CA SER A 7 -13.79 0.21 15.04
C SER A 7 -14.09 -0.20 16.50
N GLN A 8 -13.40 -1.21 17.03
CA GLN A 8 -13.48 -1.61 18.43
C GLN A 8 -12.51 -0.84 19.34
N VAL A 9 -11.66 0.02 18.75
CA VAL A 9 -10.73 0.90 19.45
C VAL A 9 -11.08 2.34 19.08
N PRO A 10 -12.02 2.99 19.79
CA PRO A 10 -12.56 4.30 19.43
C PRO A 10 -11.49 5.41 19.44
N GLU A 11 -10.37 5.19 20.11
CA GLU A 11 -9.23 6.11 20.19
C GLU A 11 -8.64 6.44 18.81
N HIS A 12 -8.74 5.55 17.82
CA HIS A 12 -8.35 5.82 16.44
C HIS A 12 -9.12 7.03 15.88
N ALA A 13 -10.44 7.01 16.01
CA ALA A 13 -11.28 8.10 15.53
C ALA A 13 -11.11 9.38 16.35
N GLN A 14 -10.95 9.26 17.67
CA GLN A 14 -10.72 10.39 18.57
C GLN A 14 -9.39 11.08 18.26
N LEU A 15 -8.30 10.30 18.14
CA LEU A 15 -7.00 10.85 17.77
C LEU A 15 -7.02 11.45 16.37
N SER A 16 -7.68 10.80 15.41
CA SER A 16 -7.85 11.33 14.05
C SER A 16 -8.50 12.72 14.07
N TRP A 17 -9.52 12.93 14.89
CA TRP A 17 -10.13 14.25 15.05
C TRP A 17 -9.13 15.29 15.57
N VAL A 18 -8.37 14.95 16.60
CA VAL A 18 -7.32 15.84 17.14
C VAL A 18 -6.28 16.15 16.07
N LEU A 19 -5.78 15.14 15.37
CA LEU A 19 -4.75 15.31 14.34
C LEU A 19 -5.25 16.10 13.11
N ASN A 20 -6.55 16.07 12.81
CA ASN A 20 -7.13 16.94 11.78
C ASN A 20 -6.94 18.43 12.07
N CYS A 21 -6.83 18.81 13.34
CA CYS A 21 -6.53 20.19 13.75
C CYS A 21 -5.05 20.58 13.48
N TYR A 22 -4.19 19.61 13.22
CA TYR A 22 -2.77 19.78 12.92
C TYR A 22 -2.41 19.46 11.46
N ALA A 23 -3.28 18.78 10.71
CA ALA A 23 -3.11 18.56 9.30
C ALA A 23 -3.42 19.84 8.50
N GLN A 24 -2.57 20.17 7.53
CA GLN A 24 -2.76 21.35 6.71
C GLN A 24 -3.52 21.01 5.42
N MET A 25 -4.48 21.87 5.05
CA MET A 25 -5.24 21.74 3.79
C MET A 25 -4.33 21.62 2.57
N GLY A 26 -3.23 22.38 2.53
CA GLY A 26 -2.27 22.33 1.43
C GLY A 26 -1.54 20.99 1.30
N GLU A 27 -1.29 20.28 2.42
CA GLU A 27 -0.71 18.94 2.43
C GLU A 27 -1.70 17.93 1.87
N LEU A 28 -2.93 17.93 2.37
CA LEU A 28 -4.00 17.04 1.90
C LEU A 28 -4.33 17.26 0.41
N ASN A 29 -4.36 18.51 -0.06
CA ASN A 29 -4.59 18.85 -1.48
C ASN A 29 -3.49 18.30 -2.42
N ARG A 30 -2.27 18.11 -1.92
CA ARG A 30 -1.15 17.56 -2.70
C ARG A 30 -1.12 16.04 -2.75
N MET A 31 -1.95 15.34 -1.93
CA MET A 31 -1.99 13.89 -1.90
C MET A 31 -2.35 13.31 -3.28
N THR A 32 -1.45 12.51 -3.84
CA THR A 32 -1.63 11.90 -5.17
C THR A 32 -2.83 10.98 -5.21
N GLN A 33 -3.02 10.16 -4.18
CA GLN A 33 -4.17 9.26 -4.09
C GLN A 33 -5.52 10.00 -4.00
N PHE A 34 -5.57 11.17 -3.38
CA PHE A 34 -6.78 12.01 -3.41
C PHE A 34 -7.08 12.47 -4.84
N LYS A 35 -6.06 12.95 -5.56
CA LYS A 35 -6.21 13.40 -6.96
C LYS A 35 -6.66 12.27 -7.88
N ASP A 36 -6.04 11.10 -7.76
CA ASP A 36 -6.36 9.94 -8.59
C ASP A 36 -7.77 9.39 -8.34
N LYS A 37 -8.17 9.29 -7.07
CA LYS A 37 -9.51 8.81 -6.69
C LYS A 37 -10.61 9.81 -7.05
N SER A 38 -10.37 11.11 -6.86
CA SER A 38 -11.33 12.16 -7.26
C SER A 38 -11.49 12.25 -8.77
N ALA A 39 -10.44 12.05 -9.54
CA ALA A 39 -10.51 12.01 -11.00
C ALA A 39 -11.31 10.80 -11.52
N LYS A 40 -11.21 9.64 -10.84
CA LYS A 40 -11.94 8.42 -11.22
C LYS A 40 -13.39 8.41 -10.77
N ASN A 41 -13.75 9.13 -9.73
CA ASN A 41 -15.07 9.07 -9.08
C ASN A 41 -15.63 10.47 -8.81
N THR A 42 -15.81 11.23 -9.88
CA THR A 42 -16.24 12.65 -9.86
C THR A 42 -17.57 12.89 -9.15
N ASN A 43 -18.43 11.87 -9.05
CA ASN A 43 -19.77 11.99 -8.46
C ASN A 43 -19.81 11.75 -6.95
N ASN A 44 -18.72 11.28 -6.32
CA ASN A 44 -18.69 10.96 -4.89
C ASN A 44 -17.37 11.36 -4.23
N ILE A 45 -17.04 12.65 -4.34
CA ILE A 45 -15.90 13.23 -3.63
C ILE A 45 -16.43 13.73 -2.29
N ASN A 46 -16.15 12.99 -1.23
CA ASN A 46 -16.60 13.31 0.12
C ASN A 46 -15.41 13.63 1.06
N VAL A 47 -15.74 14.21 2.22
CA VAL A 47 -14.73 14.61 3.21
C VAL A 47 -13.91 13.42 3.71
N GLY A 48 -14.50 12.22 3.81
CA GLY A 48 -13.77 11.01 4.20
C GLY A 48 -12.65 10.66 3.22
N LEU A 49 -12.89 10.83 1.90
CA LEU A 49 -11.86 10.65 0.88
C LEU A 49 -10.72 11.67 1.03
N TYR A 50 -11.00 12.84 1.53
CA TYR A 50 -10.03 13.91 1.76
C TYR A 50 -9.23 13.72 3.06
N SER A 51 -9.90 13.26 4.13
CA SER A 51 -9.33 13.21 5.49
C SER A 51 -8.81 11.84 5.93
N TYR A 52 -9.07 10.73 5.17
CA TYR A 52 -8.58 9.42 5.57
C TYR A 52 -7.06 9.33 5.82
N PRO A 53 -6.19 10.14 5.15
CA PRO A 53 -4.75 10.10 5.46
C PRO A 53 -4.45 10.50 6.90
N VAL A 54 -5.29 11.35 7.51
CA VAL A 54 -5.16 11.75 8.91
C VAL A 54 -5.61 10.62 9.85
N LEU A 55 -6.64 9.85 9.47
CA LEU A 55 -7.02 8.64 10.22
C LEU A 55 -5.89 7.59 10.13
N GLN A 56 -5.26 7.44 8.98
CA GLN A 56 -4.09 6.56 8.85
C GLN A 56 -2.92 7.03 9.73
N ALA A 57 -2.70 8.34 9.84
CA ALA A 57 -1.71 8.88 10.78
C ALA A 57 -2.07 8.53 12.23
N ALA A 58 -3.34 8.63 12.62
CA ALA A 58 -3.80 8.22 13.94
C ALA A 58 -3.58 6.72 14.19
N ASP A 59 -3.86 5.86 13.20
CA ASP A 59 -3.63 4.41 13.27
C ASP A 59 -2.16 4.06 13.57
N ILE A 60 -1.23 4.87 13.11
CA ILE A 60 0.22 4.69 13.32
C ILE A 60 0.67 5.29 14.66
N LEU A 61 0.30 6.55 14.90
CA LEU A 61 0.81 7.32 16.04
C LEU A 61 0.22 6.87 17.38
N LEU A 62 -1.01 6.34 17.39
CA LEU A 62 -1.65 5.79 18.58
C LEU A 62 -0.79 4.71 19.26
N TYR A 63 -0.08 3.93 18.48
CA TYR A 63 0.76 2.81 18.96
C TYR A 63 2.23 3.14 19.05
N GLN A 64 2.63 4.41 18.88
CA GLN A 64 4.03 4.84 18.96
C GLN A 64 4.94 4.00 18.05
N ALA A 65 4.47 3.69 16.84
CA ALA A 65 5.20 2.86 15.90
C ALA A 65 6.52 3.53 15.48
N THR A 66 7.63 2.82 15.63
CA THR A 66 8.95 3.30 15.21
C THR A 66 9.21 3.07 13.73
N GLN A 67 8.67 1.96 13.19
CA GLN A 67 8.78 1.58 11.78
C GLN A 67 7.43 1.14 11.24
N VAL A 68 7.13 1.52 10.01
CA VAL A 68 5.88 1.17 9.32
C VAL A 68 6.21 0.52 7.99
N PRO A 69 5.90 -0.79 7.81
CA PRO A 69 6.07 -1.44 6.52
C PRO A 69 5.07 -0.86 5.51
N VAL A 70 5.59 -0.24 4.47
CA VAL A 70 4.78 0.40 3.43
C VAL A 70 5.30 0.11 2.04
N GLY A 71 4.41 0.05 1.06
CA GLY A 71 4.78 0.10 -0.35
C GLY A 71 5.05 1.55 -0.79
N GLU A 72 5.72 1.73 -1.92
CA GLU A 72 6.04 3.05 -2.49
C GLU A 72 4.82 3.98 -2.61
N ASP A 73 3.65 3.41 -2.94
CA ASP A 73 2.38 4.15 -3.06
C ASP A 73 1.85 4.72 -1.73
N GLN A 74 2.35 4.23 -0.59
CA GLN A 74 1.99 4.69 0.76
C GLN A 74 3.03 5.64 1.39
N LYS A 75 4.15 5.86 0.72
CA LYS A 75 5.23 6.71 1.23
C LYS A 75 4.75 8.12 1.56
N GLN A 76 3.96 8.73 0.66
CA GLN A 76 3.42 10.08 0.87
C GLN A 76 2.48 10.17 2.09
N HIS A 77 1.71 9.11 2.39
CA HIS A 77 0.87 9.08 3.59
C HIS A 77 1.72 9.02 4.85
N LEU A 78 2.84 8.29 4.82
CA LEU A 78 3.73 8.22 5.94
C LEU A 78 4.50 9.54 6.15
N GLU A 79 4.88 10.23 5.08
CA GLU A 79 5.46 11.57 5.15
C GLU A 79 4.48 12.55 5.83
N LEU A 80 3.20 12.54 5.44
CA LEU A 80 2.17 13.33 6.11
C LEU A 80 2.06 12.98 7.60
N THR A 81 2.12 11.70 7.96
CA THR A 81 2.10 11.25 9.36
C THR A 81 3.28 11.84 10.14
N ARG A 82 4.47 11.84 9.57
CA ARG A 82 5.70 12.41 10.16
C ARG A 82 5.58 13.93 10.36
N ASP A 83 5.04 14.63 9.36
CA ASP A 83 4.83 16.08 9.42
C ASP A 83 3.84 16.45 10.51
N ILE A 84 2.73 15.73 10.64
CA ILE A 84 1.73 15.91 11.69
C ILE A 84 2.35 15.63 13.07
N ALA A 85 3.06 14.50 13.23
CA ALA A 85 3.71 14.13 14.48
C ALA A 85 4.74 15.19 14.92
N THR A 86 5.58 15.64 13.99
CA THR A 86 6.59 16.68 14.26
C THR A 86 5.94 17.99 14.65
N ARG A 87 4.89 18.41 13.96
CA ARG A 87 4.15 19.64 14.25
C ARG A 87 3.46 19.57 15.63
N PHE A 88 2.91 18.43 15.98
CA PHE A 88 2.29 18.20 17.28
C PHE A 88 3.35 18.23 18.39
N ASN A 89 4.46 17.54 18.21
CA ASN A 89 5.57 17.52 19.17
C ASN A 89 6.18 18.91 19.38
N ASN A 90 6.27 19.73 18.34
CA ASN A 90 6.74 21.12 18.47
C ASN A 90 5.81 21.98 19.34
N ALA A 91 4.51 21.66 19.38
CA ALA A 91 3.55 22.42 20.18
C ALA A 91 3.44 21.91 21.63
N TYR A 92 3.59 20.60 21.86
CA TYR A 92 3.28 19.96 23.15
C TYR A 92 4.43 19.16 23.76
N GLY A 93 5.62 19.19 23.15
CA GLY A 93 6.75 18.34 23.55
C GLY A 93 6.67 16.95 22.94
N ASP A 94 7.67 16.11 23.24
CA ASP A 94 7.83 14.77 22.67
C ASP A 94 6.67 13.83 23.05
N THR A 95 5.57 13.94 22.32
CA THR A 95 4.34 13.17 22.53
C THR A 95 4.30 11.94 21.65
N PHE A 96 4.63 12.08 20.36
CA PHE A 96 4.61 11.00 19.39
C PHE A 96 6.01 10.60 18.95
N VAL A 97 6.23 9.31 18.80
CA VAL A 97 7.38 8.80 18.03
C VAL A 97 7.16 9.14 16.56
N VAL A 98 8.14 9.80 15.93
CA VAL A 98 8.09 10.07 14.48
C VAL A 98 8.49 8.79 13.75
N PRO A 99 7.56 8.13 13.02
CA PRO A 99 7.81 6.81 12.44
C PRO A 99 8.72 6.89 11.22
N GLU A 100 9.48 5.81 10.97
CA GLU A 100 10.30 5.65 9.77
C GLU A 100 9.63 4.66 8.78
N PRO A 101 9.72 4.90 7.46
CA PRO A 101 9.25 3.93 6.49
C PRO A 101 10.16 2.71 6.45
N PHE A 102 9.56 1.53 6.46
CA PHE A 102 10.24 0.29 6.14
C PHE A 102 9.74 -0.18 4.77
N ILE A 103 10.55 0.01 3.74
CA ILE A 103 10.25 -0.44 2.37
C ILE A 103 11.13 -1.66 2.12
N PRO A 104 10.56 -2.87 2.04
CA PRO A 104 11.34 -4.06 1.78
C PRO A 104 11.97 -4.00 0.38
N GLU A 105 13.23 -4.37 0.27
CA GLU A 105 13.97 -4.37 -1.01
C GLU A 105 13.38 -5.36 -2.02
N HIS A 106 12.77 -6.45 -1.53
CA HIS A 106 12.17 -7.50 -2.35
C HIS A 106 10.71 -7.74 -1.97
N GLY A 107 9.88 -8.13 -2.96
CA GLY A 107 8.47 -8.47 -2.73
C GLY A 107 7.52 -7.29 -2.49
N ALA A 108 8.01 -6.06 -2.51
CA ALA A 108 7.19 -4.87 -2.25
C ALA A 108 6.08 -4.67 -3.30
N LYS A 109 6.22 -5.24 -4.50
CA LYS A 109 5.25 -5.10 -5.58
C LYS A 109 5.12 -6.41 -6.35
N VAL A 110 3.99 -7.07 -6.19
CA VAL A 110 3.62 -8.25 -6.98
C VAL A 110 2.82 -7.80 -8.20
N MET A 111 3.19 -8.29 -9.39
CA MET A 111 2.53 -7.95 -10.64
C MET A 111 1.46 -8.98 -11.00
N SER A 112 0.50 -8.60 -11.84
CA SER A 112 -0.53 -9.48 -12.36
C SER A 112 0.08 -10.66 -13.12
N LEU A 113 -0.54 -11.85 -13.02
CA LEU A 113 -0.01 -13.05 -13.67
C LEU A 113 -0.17 -13.03 -15.20
N GLN A 114 -1.22 -12.38 -15.72
CA GLN A 114 -1.48 -12.31 -17.15
C GLN A 114 -1.04 -10.98 -17.78
N ASP A 115 -0.78 -9.95 -16.94
CA ASP A 115 -0.30 -8.65 -17.38
C ASP A 115 0.79 -8.15 -16.41
N PRO A 116 2.03 -8.64 -16.57
CA PRO A 116 3.11 -8.36 -15.63
C PRO A 116 3.58 -6.90 -15.62
N LEU A 117 3.00 -6.02 -16.44
CA LEU A 117 3.22 -4.59 -16.40
C LEU A 117 2.26 -3.89 -15.43
N LYS A 118 1.17 -4.57 -15.02
CA LYS A 118 0.21 -4.05 -14.03
C LYS A 118 0.40 -4.69 -12.66
N LYS A 119 0.20 -3.91 -11.60
CA LYS A 119 0.19 -4.42 -10.22
C LYS A 119 -0.98 -5.39 -10.04
N MET A 120 -0.74 -6.53 -9.38
CA MET A 120 -1.80 -7.45 -8.96
C MET A 120 -2.82 -6.73 -8.08
N SER A 121 -4.10 -6.85 -8.40
CA SER A 121 -5.18 -6.19 -7.66
C SER A 121 -6.28 -7.20 -7.33
N LYS A 122 -6.72 -7.22 -6.06
CA LYS A 122 -7.85 -8.05 -5.62
C LYS A 122 -9.18 -7.69 -6.32
N SER A 123 -9.28 -6.49 -6.87
CA SER A 123 -10.44 -6.00 -7.62
C SER A 123 -10.32 -6.18 -9.13
N ASP A 124 -9.36 -6.98 -9.61
CA ASP A 124 -9.22 -7.29 -11.03
C ASP A 124 -10.38 -8.18 -11.48
N ASP A 125 -11.03 -7.82 -12.58
CA ASP A 125 -12.16 -8.59 -13.17
C ASP A 125 -11.72 -9.95 -13.68
N ASN A 126 -10.48 -10.05 -14.15
CA ASN A 126 -9.89 -11.33 -14.58
C ASN A 126 -9.24 -12.06 -13.40
N ARG A 127 -9.95 -13.05 -12.86
CA ARG A 127 -9.47 -13.85 -11.72
C ARG A 127 -8.19 -14.67 -11.99
N ASN A 128 -7.77 -14.84 -13.24
CA ASN A 128 -6.48 -15.45 -13.56
C ASN A 128 -5.29 -14.51 -13.31
N ASN A 129 -5.54 -13.22 -13.11
CA ASN A 129 -4.53 -12.23 -12.81
C ASN A 129 -4.08 -12.24 -11.35
N VAL A 130 -4.88 -12.84 -10.47
CA VAL A 130 -4.76 -12.71 -9.01
C VAL A 130 -4.67 -14.07 -8.34
N ILE A 131 -3.81 -14.18 -7.32
CA ILE A 131 -3.79 -15.30 -6.37
C ILE A 131 -4.45 -14.81 -5.09
N GLU A 132 -5.50 -15.51 -4.63
CA GLU A 132 -6.19 -15.21 -3.38
C GLU A 132 -5.59 -16.04 -2.23
N LEU A 133 -5.57 -15.47 -1.02
CA LEU A 133 -4.93 -16.10 0.15
C LEU A 133 -5.51 -17.48 0.50
N LEU A 134 -6.82 -17.67 0.32
CA LEU A 134 -7.54 -18.91 0.64
C LEU A 134 -7.91 -19.72 -0.63
N GLU A 135 -7.25 -19.48 -1.75
CA GLU A 135 -7.50 -20.18 -2.99
C GLU A 135 -6.95 -21.63 -2.93
N ASP A 136 -7.66 -22.56 -3.57
CA ASP A 136 -7.22 -23.95 -3.66
C ASP A 136 -5.82 -24.05 -4.32
N PRO A 137 -4.86 -24.78 -3.73
CA PRO A 137 -3.50 -24.91 -4.28
C PRO A 137 -3.43 -25.43 -5.71
N LYS A 138 -4.38 -26.28 -6.12
CA LYS A 138 -4.44 -26.79 -7.51
C LYS A 138 -4.87 -25.69 -8.48
N ALA A 139 -5.76 -24.78 -8.04
CA ALA A 139 -6.17 -23.61 -8.82
C ALA A 139 -5.02 -22.61 -8.95
N ILE A 140 -4.28 -22.34 -7.86
CA ILE A 140 -3.07 -21.50 -7.87
C ILE A 140 -2.04 -22.07 -8.86
N MET A 141 -1.75 -23.35 -8.77
CA MET A 141 -0.80 -24.02 -9.68
C MET A 141 -1.21 -23.88 -11.16
N LYS A 142 -2.52 -23.98 -11.43
CA LYS A 142 -3.05 -23.80 -12.79
C LYS A 142 -2.87 -22.37 -13.30
N LYS A 143 -3.07 -21.37 -12.42
CA LYS A 143 -2.85 -19.94 -12.74
C LYS A 143 -1.37 -19.65 -13.01
N ILE A 144 -0.47 -20.16 -12.16
CA ILE A 144 0.99 -20.00 -12.34
C ILE A 144 1.45 -20.62 -13.65
N LYS A 145 0.97 -21.85 -13.99
CA LYS A 145 1.30 -22.49 -15.28
C LYS A 145 0.82 -21.72 -16.51
N LYS A 146 -0.19 -20.88 -16.36
CA LYS A 146 -0.76 -20.03 -17.42
C LYS A 146 -0.26 -18.59 -17.35
N ALA A 147 0.59 -18.25 -16.38
CA ALA A 147 1.11 -16.90 -16.24
C ALA A 147 1.89 -16.50 -17.49
N MET A 148 1.80 -15.21 -17.83
CA MET A 148 2.54 -14.66 -18.95
C MET A 148 4.05 -14.70 -18.66
N THR A 149 4.80 -15.24 -19.61
CA THR A 149 6.26 -15.23 -19.63
C THR A 149 6.74 -14.46 -20.87
N ASP A 150 7.83 -14.87 -21.48
CA ASP A 150 8.32 -14.34 -22.75
C ASP A 150 8.40 -15.48 -23.81
N GLY A 151 8.56 -15.11 -25.07
CA GLY A 151 8.69 -16.03 -26.19
C GLY A 151 10.14 -16.19 -26.69
N GLN A 152 11.15 -15.95 -25.84
CA GLN A 152 12.55 -16.07 -26.25
C GLN A 152 12.93 -17.53 -26.54
N GLU A 153 13.57 -17.76 -27.68
CA GLU A 153 14.16 -19.05 -28.04
C GLU A 153 15.68 -18.89 -28.28
N PRO A 154 16.54 -19.70 -27.61
CA PRO A 154 16.18 -20.67 -26.57
C PRO A 154 15.70 -19.97 -25.29
N PRO A 155 14.84 -20.62 -24.49
CA PRO A 155 14.31 -20.02 -23.27
C PRO A 155 15.42 -19.78 -22.25
N VAL A 156 15.51 -18.55 -21.74
CA VAL A 156 16.50 -18.15 -20.73
C VAL A 156 15.76 -17.58 -19.54
N VAL A 157 15.97 -18.15 -18.36
CA VAL A 157 15.44 -17.62 -17.09
C VAL A 157 16.47 -16.63 -16.53
N ARG A 158 16.09 -15.35 -16.50
CA ARG A 158 16.84 -14.29 -15.86
C ARG A 158 15.90 -13.25 -15.28
N PHE A 159 16.34 -12.57 -14.25
CA PHE A 159 15.62 -11.43 -13.69
C PHE A 159 15.92 -10.19 -14.51
N ASP A 160 14.91 -9.67 -15.18
CA ASP A 160 14.98 -8.45 -16.00
C ASP A 160 13.55 -7.89 -16.12
N THR A 161 13.25 -6.86 -15.38
CA THR A 161 11.89 -6.29 -15.33
C THR A 161 11.50 -5.55 -16.60
N ALA A 162 12.47 -5.14 -17.43
CA ALA A 162 12.23 -4.41 -18.68
C ALA A 162 11.98 -5.39 -19.85
N GLU A 163 12.87 -6.38 -20.03
CA GLU A 163 12.78 -7.31 -21.15
C GLU A 163 11.98 -8.57 -20.83
N LYS A 164 11.95 -8.99 -19.55
CA LYS A 164 11.31 -10.23 -19.08
C LYS A 164 10.39 -9.99 -17.87
N PRO A 165 9.41 -9.07 -17.96
CA PRO A 165 8.57 -8.70 -16.80
C PRO A 165 7.81 -9.89 -16.22
N GLY A 166 7.31 -10.82 -17.06
CA GLY A 166 6.57 -12.00 -16.61
C GLY A 166 7.45 -13.00 -15.86
N VAL A 167 8.62 -13.33 -16.39
CA VAL A 167 9.60 -14.21 -15.73
C VAL A 167 10.09 -13.56 -14.43
N SER A 168 10.38 -12.27 -14.45
CA SER A 168 10.82 -11.52 -13.27
C SER A 168 9.77 -11.49 -12.16
N ASN A 169 8.48 -11.35 -12.51
CA ASN A 169 7.38 -11.44 -11.56
C ASN A 169 7.29 -12.83 -10.90
N LEU A 170 7.41 -13.90 -11.67
CA LEU A 170 7.41 -15.27 -11.13
C LEU A 170 8.62 -15.54 -10.23
N LEU A 171 9.81 -15.01 -10.60
CA LEU A 171 11.01 -15.11 -9.76
C LEU A 171 10.84 -14.32 -8.45
N SER A 172 10.22 -13.14 -8.50
CA SER A 172 9.92 -12.35 -7.29
C SER A 172 8.94 -13.07 -6.37
N LEU A 173 7.90 -13.72 -6.92
CA LEU A 173 6.97 -14.53 -6.15
C LEU A 173 7.67 -15.72 -5.49
N MET A 174 8.52 -16.42 -6.23
CA MET A 174 9.29 -17.57 -5.74
C MET A 174 10.28 -17.15 -4.63
N SER A 175 10.88 -15.98 -4.76
CA SER A 175 11.81 -15.44 -3.73
C SER A 175 11.11 -15.03 -2.44
N GLY A 176 9.82 -14.73 -2.50
CA GLY A 176 9.00 -14.34 -1.33
C GLY A 176 8.36 -15.50 -0.58
N CYS A 177 8.45 -16.74 -1.13
CA CYS A 177 7.94 -17.97 -0.52
C CYS A 177 9.04 -18.69 0.25
#